data_a22f0d9e5a814ef4d3ca5edee76121c2
#
_entry.id   a22f0d9e5a814ef4d3ca5edee76121c2
#
_cell.length_a   1.000
_cell.length_b   1.000
_cell.length_c   1.000
_cell.angle_alpha   90.00
_cell.angle_beta   90.00
_cell.angle_gamma   90.00
#
_symmetry.space_group_name_H-M   'P 1'
#
loop_
_entity.id
_entity.type
_entity.pdbx_description
1 polymer ?
#
loop_
_entity_poly.entity_id
_entity_poly.type
_entity_poly.pdbx_seq_one_letter_code
_entity_poly.pdbx_strand_id
1 'polypeptide(L)'
;MKKTKTSLRTGFLMTILICWLVPIFIVVALAGVLLNENYRQSVQQEIDSSAANALRLVQMRFEDAIDDSKAVSYDGTVRDAYRTWLQNGDSAGLYGTVTDYLSQSFTRGEIYQAVFIHFWNVDASAYGYVL
;
A
#
# COMPACT_ATOMS: atom_id res chain seq x y z
N MET A 1 38.63 -32.46 -53.48
CA MET A 1 37.48 -32.69 -52.59
C MET A 1 37.59 -34.06 -51.97
N LYS A 2 37.99 -34.14 -50.68
CA LYS A 2 38.08 -35.41 -49.90
C LYS A 2 36.70 -35.82 -49.45
N LYS A 3 36.10 -36.85 -50.08
CA LYS A 3 34.93 -37.53 -49.58
C LYS A 3 35.30 -38.27 -48.30
N THR A 4 34.92 -37.72 -47.14
CA THR A 4 35.02 -38.44 -45.87
C THR A 4 34.01 -39.59 -45.92
N LYS A 5 34.52 -40.83 -46.02
CA LYS A 5 33.76 -42.06 -45.82
C LYS A 5 33.32 -42.05 -44.32
N THR A 6 32.15 -41.50 -44.03
CA THR A 6 31.54 -41.74 -42.74
C THR A 6 31.21 -43.23 -42.61
N SER A 7 31.80 -43.87 -41.65
CA SER A 7 31.54 -45.26 -41.36
C SER A 7 30.02 -45.46 -41.12
N LEU A 8 29.44 -46.48 -41.71
CA LEU A 8 28.03 -46.85 -41.53
C LEU A 8 27.61 -46.85 -40.05
N ARG A 9 28.54 -47.21 -39.21
CA ARG A 9 28.40 -47.18 -37.73
C ARG A 9 28.19 -45.79 -37.18
N THR A 10 28.90 -44.81 -37.67
CA THR A 10 28.81 -43.38 -37.27
C THR A 10 27.51 -42.76 -37.74
N GLY A 11 27.05 -43.08 -38.98
CA GLY A 11 25.74 -42.66 -39.49
C GLY A 11 24.57 -43.18 -38.65
N PHE A 12 24.61 -44.45 -38.30
CA PHE A 12 23.57 -45.07 -37.47
C PHE A 12 23.51 -44.48 -36.06
N LEU A 13 24.65 -44.27 -35.43
CA LEU A 13 24.73 -43.59 -34.12
C LEU A 13 24.19 -42.18 -34.17
N MET A 14 24.54 -41.40 -35.21
CA MET A 14 24.04 -40.04 -35.38
C MET A 14 22.52 -39.99 -35.61
N THR A 15 21.97 -40.95 -36.33
CA THR A 15 20.51 -41.01 -36.54
C THR A 15 19.78 -41.32 -35.24
N ILE A 16 20.26 -42.26 -34.44
CA ILE A 16 19.69 -42.53 -33.13
C ILE A 16 19.78 -41.33 -32.20
N LEU A 17 20.91 -40.67 -32.17
CA LEU A 17 21.15 -39.50 -31.34
C LEU A 17 20.20 -38.33 -31.72
N ILE A 18 20.00 -38.08 -33.01
CA ILE A 18 19.07 -37.05 -33.50
C ILE A 18 17.63 -37.42 -33.15
N CYS A 19 17.21 -38.69 -33.35
CA CYS A 19 15.87 -39.13 -33.01
C CYS A 19 15.52 -39.00 -31.55
N TRP A 20 16.50 -39.04 -30.65
CA TRP A 20 16.29 -38.85 -29.22
C TRP A 20 16.40 -37.37 -28.79
N LEU A 21 17.37 -36.62 -29.32
CA LEU A 21 17.58 -35.23 -28.97
C LEU A 21 16.47 -34.29 -29.46
N VAL A 22 15.96 -34.50 -30.66
CA VAL A 22 14.92 -33.63 -31.23
C VAL A 22 13.64 -33.58 -30.38
N PRO A 23 13.02 -34.72 -30.02
CA PRO A 23 11.81 -34.67 -29.21
C PRO A 23 12.07 -34.07 -27.80
N ILE A 24 13.22 -34.35 -27.18
CA ILE A 24 13.58 -33.75 -25.89
C ILE A 24 13.68 -32.24 -26.01
N PHE A 25 14.33 -31.73 -27.07
CA PHE A 25 14.47 -30.30 -27.28
C PHE A 25 13.11 -29.62 -27.51
N ILE A 26 12.20 -30.25 -28.25
CA ILE A 26 10.84 -29.75 -28.45
C ILE A 26 10.09 -29.66 -27.11
N VAL A 27 10.15 -30.71 -26.29
CA VAL A 27 9.47 -30.73 -24.98
C VAL A 27 10.03 -29.64 -24.06
N VAL A 28 11.34 -29.46 -24.00
CA VAL A 28 11.97 -28.44 -23.18
C VAL A 28 11.61 -27.01 -23.67
N ALA A 29 11.59 -26.82 -24.99
CA ALA A 29 11.19 -25.52 -25.57
C ALA A 29 9.72 -25.18 -25.25
N LEU A 30 8.80 -26.15 -25.44
CA LEU A 30 7.39 -25.97 -25.10
C LEU A 30 7.18 -25.74 -23.59
N ALA A 31 7.84 -26.49 -22.75
CA ALA A 31 7.79 -26.29 -21.29
C ALA A 31 8.30 -24.91 -20.91
N GLY A 32 9.38 -24.43 -21.53
CA GLY A 32 9.91 -23.09 -21.28
C GLY A 32 8.94 -21.97 -21.65
N VAL A 33 8.24 -22.09 -22.79
CA VAL A 33 7.22 -21.12 -23.21
C VAL A 33 6.04 -21.12 -22.24
N LEU A 34 5.50 -22.29 -21.92
CA LEU A 34 4.34 -22.41 -21.01
C LEU A 34 4.66 -21.92 -19.58
N LEU A 35 5.85 -22.22 -19.08
CA LEU A 35 6.29 -21.74 -17.77
C LEU A 35 6.46 -20.23 -17.76
N ASN A 36 7.02 -19.65 -18.82
CA ASN A 36 7.21 -18.21 -18.91
C ASN A 36 5.86 -17.45 -18.97
N GLU A 37 4.88 -17.95 -19.71
CA GLU A 37 3.54 -17.36 -19.77
C GLU A 37 2.82 -17.45 -18.42
N ASN A 38 2.82 -18.62 -17.80
CA ASN A 38 2.21 -18.81 -16.47
C ASN A 38 2.88 -17.93 -15.41
N TYR A 39 4.21 -17.81 -15.46
CA TYR A 39 4.95 -16.96 -14.53
C TYR A 39 4.60 -15.48 -14.69
N ARG A 40 4.51 -15.00 -15.93
CA ARG A 40 4.09 -13.61 -16.21
C ARG A 40 2.68 -13.32 -15.74
N GLN A 41 1.73 -14.21 -15.98
CA GLN A 41 0.35 -14.04 -15.52
C GLN A 41 0.25 -14.05 -13.99
N SER A 42 0.96 -14.96 -13.32
CA SER A 42 0.97 -15.05 -11.86
C SER A 42 1.55 -13.79 -11.21
N VAL A 43 2.69 -13.31 -11.72
CA VAL A 43 3.33 -12.07 -11.23
C VAL A 43 2.43 -10.86 -11.47
N GLN A 44 1.78 -10.78 -12.62
CA GLN A 44 0.88 -9.68 -12.94
C GLN A 44 -0.34 -9.65 -12.02
N GLN A 45 -0.96 -10.80 -11.77
CA GLN A 45 -2.06 -10.94 -10.81
C GLN A 45 -1.64 -10.57 -9.38
N GLU A 46 -0.44 -10.95 -8.96
CA GLU A 46 0.09 -10.63 -7.64
C GLU A 46 0.33 -9.12 -7.48
N ILE A 47 0.87 -8.47 -8.50
CA ILE A 47 1.06 -7.01 -8.52
C ILE A 47 -0.30 -6.30 -8.49
N ASP A 48 -1.25 -6.70 -9.32
CA ASP A 48 -2.57 -6.08 -9.39
C ASP A 48 -3.33 -6.26 -8.07
N SER A 49 -3.27 -7.43 -7.46
CA SER A 49 -3.90 -7.68 -6.15
C SER A 49 -3.24 -6.88 -5.02
N SER A 50 -1.90 -6.78 -5.04
CA SER A 50 -1.16 -6.00 -4.06
C SER A 50 -1.45 -4.50 -4.20
N ALA A 51 -1.52 -3.99 -5.42
CA ALA A 51 -1.89 -2.60 -5.69
C ALA A 51 -3.34 -2.30 -5.26
N ALA A 52 -4.28 -3.20 -5.54
CA ALA A 52 -5.67 -3.06 -5.11
C ALA A 52 -5.80 -3.07 -3.58
N ASN A 53 -5.07 -3.96 -2.90
CA ASN A 53 -5.04 -4.00 -1.44
C ASN A 53 -4.42 -2.74 -0.83
N ALA A 54 -3.33 -2.23 -1.39
CA ALA A 54 -2.73 -0.98 -0.95
C ALA A 54 -3.68 0.21 -1.12
N LEU A 55 -4.36 0.31 -2.27
CA LEU A 55 -5.36 1.36 -2.52
C LEU A 55 -6.52 1.28 -1.53
N ARG A 56 -7.04 0.08 -1.27
CA ARG A 56 -8.11 -0.13 -0.29
C ARG A 56 -7.68 0.28 1.12
N LEU A 57 -6.43 -0.02 1.50
CA LEU A 57 -5.88 0.34 2.80
C LEU A 57 -5.74 1.86 2.95
N VAL A 58 -5.30 2.54 1.90
CA VAL A 58 -5.26 4.01 1.85
C VAL A 58 -6.68 4.59 1.95
N GLN A 59 -7.64 4.06 1.21
CA GLN A 59 -9.02 4.52 1.26
C GLN A 59 -9.62 4.37 2.67
N MET A 60 -9.46 3.21 3.31
CA MET A 60 -9.90 2.98 4.69
C MET A 60 -9.27 3.99 5.66
N ARG A 61 -7.97 4.29 5.50
CA ARG A 61 -7.29 5.28 6.35
C ARG A 61 -7.83 6.70 6.15
N PHE A 62 -8.19 7.06 4.92
CA PHE A 62 -8.85 8.33 4.66
C PHE A 62 -10.24 8.42 5.27
N GLU A 63 -11.04 7.36 5.18
CA GLU A 63 -12.36 7.28 5.79
C GLU A 63 -12.26 7.38 7.31
N ASP A 64 -11.35 6.65 7.94
CA ASP A 64 -11.06 6.74 9.38
C ASP A 64 -10.69 8.18 9.78
N ALA A 65 -9.79 8.83 9.03
CA ALA A 65 -9.37 10.20 9.31
C ALA A 65 -10.51 11.22 9.18
N ILE A 66 -11.41 11.03 8.21
CA ILE A 66 -12.59 11.88 8.06
C ILE A 66 -13.55 11.68 9.24
N ASP A 67 -13.77 10.46 9.66
CA ASP A 67 -14.69 10.15 10.75
C ASP A 67 -14.13 10.61 12.11
N ASP A 68 -12.84 10.46 12.34
CA ASP A 68 -12.15 11.04 13.50
C ASP A 68 -12.25 12.57 13.52
N SER A 69 -12.05 13.22 12.36
CA SER A 69 -12.20 14.68 12.24
C SER A 69 -13.63 15.16 12.57
N LYS A 70 -14.63 14.41 12.08
CA LYS A 70 -16.03 14.70 12.44
C LYS A 70 -16.29 14.50 13.92
N ALA A 71 -15.82 13.37 14.48
CA ALA A 71 -15.99 13.07 15.91
C ALA A 71 -15.46 14.21 16.80
N VAL A 72 -14.26 14.70 16.50
CA VAL A 72 -13.66 15.85 17.20
C VAL A 72 -14.49 17.13 17.03
N SER A 73 -14.97 17.40 15.82
CA SER A 73 -15.77 18.61 15.53
C SER A 73 -17.12 18.63 16.24
N TYR A 74 -17.68 17.46 16.54
CA TYR A 74 -18.95 17.34 17.24
C TYR A 74 -18.81 17.03 18.74
N ASP A 75 -17.59 16.88 19.25
CA ASP A 75 -17.36 16.58 20.64
C ASP A 75 -17.85 17.70 21.57
N GLY A 76 -18.45 17.30 22.67
CA GLY A 76 -18.98 18.22 23.66
C GLY A 76 -17.91 19.09 24.31
N THR A 77 -16.73 18.52 24.56
CA THR A 77 -15.61 19.20 25.21
C THR A 77 -15.12 20.39 24.38
N VAL A 78 -14.90 20.18 23.08
CA VAL A 78 -14.48 21.23 22.15
C VAL A 78 -15.55 22.32 22.04
N ARG A 79 -16.81 21.90 21.87
CA ARG A 79 -17.94 22.82 21.77
C ARG A 79 -18.14 23.66 23.02
N ASP A 80 -18.04 23.06 24.19
CA ASP A 80 -18.28 23.73 25.45
C ASP A 80 -17.11 24.66 25.81
N ALA A 81 -15.85 24.28 25.49
CA ALA A 81 -14.69 25.16 25.58
C ALA A 81 -14.87 26.41 24.67
N TYR A 82 -15.32 26.23 23.44
CA TYR A 82 -15.59 27.32 22.53
C TYR A 82 -16.72 28.25 23.03
N ARG A 83 -17.81 27.71 23.58
CA ARG A 83 -18.90 28.48 24.18
C ARG A 83 -18.44 29.30 25.37
N THR A 84 -17.63 28.72 26.25
CA THR A 84 -17.06 29.40 27.42
C THR A 84 -16.17 30.56 26.98
N TRP A 85 -15.35 30.36 25.92
CA TRP A 85 -14.56 31.43 25.35
C TRP A 85 -15.43 32.58 24.78
N LEU A 86 -16.52 32.27 24.09
CA LEU A 86 -17.46 33.27 23.58
C LEU A 86 -18.07 34.12 24.70
N GLN A 87 -18.21 33.58 25.91
CA GLN A 87 -18.81 34.28 27.05
C GLN A 87 -17.81 35.14 27.84
N ASN A 88 -16.57 34.67 27.99
CA ASN A 88 -15.57 35.29 28.87
C ASN A 88 -14.31 35.78 28.15
N GLY A 89 -14.11 35.47 26.88
CA GLY A 89 -12.93 35.86 26.10
C GLY A 89 -11.64 35.13 26.48
N ASP A 90 -11.71 34.06 27.31
CA ASP A 90 -10.53 33.34 27.81
C ASP A 90 -9.95 32.41 26.70
N SER A 91 -9.06 32.98 25.89
CA SER A 91 -8.35 32.23 24.85
C SER A 91 -7.38 31.19 25.40
N ALA A 92 -6.81 31.41 26.56
CA ALA A 92 -5.88 30.46 27.18
C ALA A 92 -6.60 29.21 27.68
N GLY A 93 -7.79 29.35 28.27
CA GLY A 93 -8.64 28.25 28.66
C GLY A 93 -9.14 27.43 27.48
N LEU A 94 -9.56 28.10 26.39
CA LEU A 94 -9.94 27.43 25.14
C LEU A 94 -8.77 26.61 24.57
N TYR A 95 -7.61 27.22 24.43
CA TYR A 95 -6.42 26.58 23.90
C TYR A 95 -6.00 25.37 24.75
N GLY A 96 -5.90 25.54 26.07
CA GLY A 96 -5.52 24.45 27.00
C GLY A 96 -6.47 23.26 26.91
N THR A 97 -7.78 23.50 27.05
CA THR A 97 -8.79 22.43 27.03
C THR A 97 -8.79 21.66 25.72
N VAL A 98 -8.72 22.37 24.59
CA VAL A 98 -8.77 21.73 23.26
C VAL A 98 -7.46 20.99 22.96
N THR A 99 -6.31 21.56 23.32
CA THR A 99 -5.01 20.89 23.15
C THR A 99 -4.92 19.61 23.99
N ASP A 100 -5.35 19.66 25.24
CA ASP A 100 -5.39 18.49 26.13
C ASP A 100 -6.32 17.40 25.57
N TYR A 101 -7.49 17.79 25.09
CA TYR A 101 -8.43 16.88 24.46
C TYR A 101 -7.83 16.21 23.22
N LEU A 102 -7.22 17.00 22.32
CA LEU A 102 -6.58 16.46 21.10
C LEU A 102 -5.44 15.51 21.46
N SER A 103 -4.59 15.88 22.42
CA SER A 103 -3.48 15.05 22.87
C SER A 103 -3.94 13.73 23.45
N GLN A 104 -5.04 13.71 24.20
CA GLN A 104 -5.61 12.50 24.77
C GLN A 104 -6.32 11.62 23.73
N SER A 105 -7.05 12.23 22.80
CA SER A 105 -7.83 11.53 21.80
C SER A 105 -6.96 10.88 20.72
N PHE A 106 -5.86 11.51 20.34
CA PHE A 106 -5.00 11.09 19.23
C PHE A 106 -3.64 10.48 19.64
N THR A 107 -3.30 10.47 20.94
CA THR A 107 -2.01 9.88 21.43
C THR A 107 -1.85 8.39 21.11
N ARG A 108 -2.94 7.68 20.79
CA ARG A 108 -2.94 6.24 20.54
C ARG A 108 -2.84 5.86 19.05
N GLY A 109 -2.80 6.82 18.15
CA GLY A 109 -2.81 6.56 16.71
C GLY A 109 -1.43 6.75 16.08
N GLU A 110 -0.82 5.68 15.60
CA GLU A 110 0.41 5.73 14.79
C GLU A 110 0.22 6.46 13.42
N ILE A 111 -0.99 6.99 13.15
CA ILE A 111 -1.39 7.49 11.83
C ILE A 111 -1.18 9.00 11.70
N TYR A 112 -1.36 9.73 12.80
CA TYR A 112 -1.31 11.18 12.79
C TYR A 112 0.00 11.68 13.38
N GLN A 113 0.71 12.55 12.66
CA GLN A 113 1.90 13.24 13.17
C GLN A 113 1.54 14.51 13.93
N ALA A 114 0.45 15.17 13.52
CA ALA A 114 -0.09 16.35 14.17
C ALA A 114 -1.59 16.46 13.90
N VAL A 115 -2.33 16.93 14.87
CA VAL A 115 -3.76 17.26 14.73
C VAL A 115 -3.95 18.69 15.18
N PHE A 116 -4.76 19.47 14.45
CA PHE A 116 -5.07 20.84 14.82
C PHE A 116 -6.54 21.17 14.56
N ILE A 117 -7.09 22.07 15.39
CA ILE A 117 -8.39 22.67 15.18
C ILE A 117 -8.20 24.17 14.96
N HIS A 118 -8.76 24.68 13.90
CA HIS A 118 -8.82 26.10 13.61
C HIS A 118 -10.25 26.61 13.79
N PHE A 119 -10.42 27.61 14.64
CA PHE A 119 -11.72 28.23 14.87
C PHE A 119 -11.90 29.43 13.94
N TRP A 120 -12.96 29.42 13.11
CA TRP A 120 -13.20 30.39 12.06
C TRP A 120 -13.28 31.86 12.54
N ASN A 121 -13.78 32.08 13.75
CA ASN A 121 -13.99 33.44 14.31
C ASN A 121 -12.98 33.84 15.40
N VAL A 122 -11.88 33.12 15.53
CA VAL A 122 -10.90 33.33 16.59
C VAL A 122 -9.52 33.26 15.94
N ASP A 123 -8.65 34.20 16.27
CA ASP A 123 -7.22 34.12 15.98
C ASP A 123 -6.50 33.07 16.87
N ALA A 124 -7.23 32.01 17.23
CA ALA A 124 -6.72 30.94 18.07
C ALA A 124 -6.82 29.61 17.33
N SER A 125 -5.71 28.92 17.25
CA SER A 125 -5.62 27.54 16.77
C SER A 125 -5.12 26.65 17.90
N ALA A 126 -5.77 25.52 18.13
CA ALA A 126 -5.31 24.53 19.09
C ALA A 126 -4.58 23.40 18.36
N TYR A 127 -3.43 23.00 18.87
CA TYR A 127 -2.58 21.98 18.30
C TYR A 127 -2.38 20.83 19.27
N GLY A 128 -2.68 19.63 18.84
CA GLY A 128 -2.26 18.40 19.52
C GLY A 128 -1.15 17.73 18.72
N TYR A 129 -0.07 17.35 19.39
CA TYR A 129 0.99 16.54 18.79
C TYR A 129 0.78 15.10 19.20
N VAL A 130 0.72 14.23 18.18
CA VAL A 130 0.76 12.79 18.37
C VAL A 130 2.16 12.35 17.95
N LEU A 131 2.95 11.90 18.91
CA LEU A 131 4.28 11.31 18.70
C LEU A 131 4.17 9.80 18.60
#